data_123f14d71bcef7b83f626ba9906ddb97
#
_entry.id   123f14d71bcef7b83f626ba9906ddb97
#
_cell.length_a   1.000
_cell.length_b   1.000
_cell.length_c   1.000
_cell.angle_alpha   90.00
_cell.angle_beta   90.00
_cell.angle_gamma   90.00
#
_symmetry.space_group_name_H-M   'P 1'
#
loop_
_entity.id
_entity.type
_entity.pdbx_description
1 polymer ?
#
loop_
_entity_poly.entity_id
_entity_poly.type
_entity_poly.pdbx_seq_one_letter_code
_entity_poly.pdbx_strand_id
1 'polypeptide(L)'
;MTATPDLGPESGLLARLASSRAGRLGIQILRWGIPLALLVIIGRRLTALGWGEIWTARPSNPGFYILLVLQFFLQPFGDYLVYRNLWGRTNTPPMKVILRKRLMNTFMLDYSGEAFFYFWAQARLKLAPGMLVHGIKDSNLLSGGAGLAMVYVMLLALLALGGLHIPPGLNTHGWLYALVGSVPLILCAILVLGHRKLTQLSPRQIAVTFGIHFARSALVLAVEFGLWELSGALPSAVACLQFVALRLVVTRLPLVPNKDLIFLGAGIAAAGMASLSVTPVATVLVILAAADLILAAGVASFAWLLDRKDP
;
A
#
# COMPACT_ATOMS: atom_id res chain seq x y z
N MET A 1 -30.55 -26.63 16.62
CA MET A 1 -30.64 -25.26 17.17
C MET A 1 -29.24 -24.66 17.13
N THR A 2 -28.93 -23.94 16.07
CA THR A 2 -27.62 -23.26 15.88
C THR A 2 -27.76 -21.86 16.43
N ALA A 3 -27.09 -21.59 17.54
CA ALA A 3 -27.03 -20.25 18.13
C ALA A 3 -26.32 -19.31 17.16
N THR A 4 -27.02 -18.26 16.69
CA THR A 4 -26.42 -17.11 16.00
C THR A 4 -25.47 -16.41 16.98
N PRO A 5 -24.23 -16.08 16.58
CA PRO A 5 -23.33 -15.33 17.45
C PRO A 5 -23.92 -13.94 17.71
N ASP A 6 -24.08 -13.61 18.98
CA ASP A 6 -24.52 -12.31 19.46
C ASP A 6 -23.43 -11.27 19.12
N LEU A 7 -23.64 -10.52 18.05
CA LEU A 7 -22.79 -9.41 17.65
C LEU A 7 -23.13 -8.24 18.58
N GLY A 8 -22.22 -7.91 19.50
CA GLY A 8 -22.39 -6.87 20.51
C GLY A 8 -22.88 -5.50 19.97
N PRO A 9 -23.33 -4.60 20.83
CA PRO A 9 -24.05 -3.35 20.49
C PRO A 9 -23.30 -2.41 19.54
N GLU A 10 -21.97 -2.50 19.45
CA GLU A 10 -21.17 -1.68 18.54
C GLU A 10 -21.32 -2.07 17.07
N SER A 11 -21.56 -3.35 16.76
CA SER A 11 -21.82 -3.80 15.38
C SER A 11 -23.15 -3.28 14.84
N GLY A 12 -24.11 -3.04 15.73
CA GLY A 12 -25.43 -2.50 15.40
C GLY A 12 -25.39 -1.04 14.93
N LEU A 13 -24.50 -0.21 15.48
CA LEU A 13 -24.42 1.22 15.16
C LEU A 13 -23.79 1.44 13.76
N LEU A 14 -22.70 0.76 13.47
CA LEU A 14 -22.04 0.82 12.14
C LEU A 14 -22.95 0.23 11.05
N ALA A 15 -23.64 -0.87 11.34
CA ALA A 15 -24.60 -1.45 10.42
C ALA A 15 -25.81 -0.53 10.17
N ARG A 16 -26.34 0.15 11.20
CA ARG A 16 -27.42 1.14 11.08
C ARG A 16 -26.98 2.39 10.31
N LEU A 17 -25.76 2.87 10.53
CA LEU A 17 -25.19 3.98 9.77
C LEU A 17 -25.03 3.60 8.29
N ALA A 18 -24.48 2.42 7.99
CA ALA A 18 -24.30 1.93 6.63
C ALA A 18 -25.64 1.65 5.91
N SER A 19 -26.69 1.26 6.62
CA SER A 19 -28.01 0.98 6.05
C SER A 19 -28.85 2.24 5.81
N SER A 20 -28.55 3.36 6.50
CA SER A 20 -29.26 4.63 6.32
C SER A 20 -29.00 5.25 4.95
N ARG A 21 -29.96 6.05 4.43
CA ARG A 21 -29.75 6.82 3.18
C ARG A 21 -28.55 7.75 3.26
N ALA A 22 -28.40 8.46 4.39
CA ALA A 22 -27.28 9.35 4.64
C ALA A 22 -25.94 8.61 4.72
N GLY A 23 -25.90 7.44 5.38
CA GLY A 23 -24.70 6.61 5.48
C GLY A 23 -24.27 6.07 4.12
N ARG A 24 -25.21 5.56 3.30
CA ARG A 24 -24.91 5.10 1.94
C ARG A 24 -24.41 6.24 1.04
N LEU A 25 -25.02 7.41 1.12
CA LEU A 25 -24.55 8.59 0.39
C LEU A 25 -23.16 9.01 0.85
N GLY A 26 -22.91 9.04 2.16
CA GLY A 26 -21.58 9.34 2.73
C GLY A 26 -20.50 8.36 2.23
N ILE A 27 -20.79 7.06 2.22
CA ILE A 27 -19.88 6.03 1.69
C ILE A 27 -19.66 6.22 0.17
N GLN A 28 -20.70 6.56 -0.59
CA GLN A 28 -20.56 6.84 -2.03
C GLN A 28 -19.74 8.10 -2.30
N ILE A 29 -19.94 9.17 -1.53
CA ILE A 29 -19.14 10.40 -1.62
C ILE A 29 -17.68 10.11 -1.29
N LEU A 30 -17.42 9.35 -0.22
CA LEU A 30 -16.05 8.97 0.15
C LEU A 30 -15.39 8.12 -0.94
N ARG A 31 -16.16 7.18 -1.50
CA ARG A 31 -15.68 6.22 -2.50
C ARG A 31 -15.40 6.87 -3.86
N TRP A 32 -16.25 7.77 -4.31
CA TRP A 32 -16.20 8.34 -5.66
C TRP A 32 -15.91 9.84 -5.69
N GLY A 33 -16.43 10.59 -4.71
CA GLY A 33 -16.32 12.05 -4.68
C GLY A 33 -14.88 12.50 -4.44
N ILE A 34 -14.19 11.90 -3.47
CA ILE A 34 -12.79 12.26 -3.17
C ILE A 34 -11.86 11.92 -4.33
N PRO A 35 -11.86 10.70 -4.91
CA PRO A 35 -11.04 10.39 -6.07
C PRO A 35 -11.35 11.28 -7.28
N LEU A 36 -12.63 11.55 -7.53
CA LEU A 36 -13.03 12.43 -8.65
C LEU A 36 -12.55 13.88 -8.44
N ALA A 37 -12.70 14.42 -7.24
CA ALA A 37 -12.20 15.74 -6.90
C ALA A 37 -10.68 15.82 -7.06
N LEU A 38 -9.93 14.82 -6.57
CA LEU A 38 -8.49 14.72 -6.75
C LEU A 38 -8.11 14.64 -8.23
N LEU A 39 -8.79 13.81 -9.03
CA LEU A 39 -8.55 13.73 -10.47
C LEU A 39 -8.76 15.07 -11.17
N VAL A 40 -9.81 15.83 -10.82
CA VAL A 40 -10.06 17.16 -11.39
C VAL A 40 -8.98 18.15 -10.98
N ILE A 41 -8.59 18.18 -9.70
CA ILE A 41 -7.56 19.10 -9.20
C ILE A 41 -6.21 18.77 -9.85
N ILE A 42 -5.83 17.50 -9.88
CA ILE A 42 -4.57 17.04 -10.48
C ILE A 42 -4.59 17.27 -11.98
N GLY A 43 -5.69 16.92 -12.66
CA GLY A 43 -5.86 17.16 -14.10
C GLY A 43 -5.66 18.63 -14.47
N ARG A 44 -6.26 19.55 -13.72
CA ARG A 44 -6.05 20.99 -13.91
C ARG A 44 -4.60 21.41 -13.72
N ARG A 45 -3.92 20.89 -12.70
CA ARG A 45 -2.49 21.18 -12.46
C ARG A 45 -1.60 20.64 -13.59
N LEU A 46 -1.83 19.40 -14.04
CA LEU A 46 -1.08 18.80 -15.14
C LEU A 46 -1.31 19.54 -16.47
N THR A 47 -2.56 19.95 -16.74
CA THR A 47 -2.88 20.75 -17.92
C THR A 47 -2.20 22.12 -17.88
N ALA A 48 -2.08 22.74 -16.70
CA ALA A 48 -1.37 23.99 -16.52
C ALA A 48 0.15 23.85 -16.71
N LEU A 49 0.72 22.67 -16.46
CA LEU A 49 2.12 22.35 -16.75
C LEU A 49 2.38 22.09 -18.23
N GLY A 50 1.35 21.70 -18.99
CA GLY A 50 1.46 21.33 -20.40
C GLY A 50 1.77 19.85 -20.63
N TRP A 51 0.86 19.15 -21.30
CA TRP A 51 1.00 17.70 -21.58
C TRP A 51 2.23 17.39 -22.46
N GLY A 52 2.59 18.31 -23.37
CA GLY A 52 3.80 18.19 -24.20
C GLY A 52 5.07 18.23 -23.35
N GLU A 53 5.16 19.12 -22.37
CA GLU A 53 6.30 19.22 -21.45
C GLU A 53 6.42 17.98 -20.56
N ILE A 54 5.29 17.48 -20.04
CA ILE A 54 5.24 16.23 -19.28
C ILE A 54 5.77 15.06 -20.13
N TRP A 55 5.37 14.98 -21.40
CA TRP A 55 5.84 13.93 -22.29
C TRP A 55 7.35 14.02 -22.59
N THR A 56 7.86 15.20 -22.80
CA THR A 56 9.30 15.42 -23.07
C THR A 56 10.17 15.19 -21.85
N ALA A 57 9.64 15.44 -20.65
CA ALA A 57 10.34 15.24 -19.38
C ALA A 57 10.34 13.76 -18.90
N ARG A 58 9.86 12.81 -19.72
CA ARG A 58 9.86 11.40 -19.33
C ARG A 58 11.27 10.86 -19.14
N PRO A 59 11.50 9.97 -18.16
CA PRO A 59 12.79 9.35 -17.95
C PRO A 59 13.27 8.61 -19.20
N SER A 60 14.51 8.89 -19.62
CA SER A 60 15.13 8.26 -20.80
C SER A 60 15.84 6.95 -20.47
N ASN A 61 16.14 6.69 -19.19
CA ASN A 61 16.84 5.49 -18.76
C ASN A 61 15.91 4.27 -18.81
N PRO A 62 16.21 3.22 -19.61
CA PRO A 62 15.38 2.03 -19.71
C PRO A 62 15.29 1.25 -18.39
N GLY A 63 16.31 1.35 -17.51
CA GLY A 63 16.29 0.76 -16.18
C GLY A 63 15.13 1.27 -15.32
N PHE A 64 14.68 2.51 -15.51
CA PHE A 64 13.49 3.05 -14.86
C PHE A 64 12.25 2.21 -15.16
N TYR A 65 12.02 1.87 -16.41
CA TYR A 65 10.83 1.08 -16.83
C TYR A 65 10.93 -0.37 -16.38
N ILE A 66 12.13 -0.94 -16.34
CA ILE A 66 12.37 -2.29 -15.78
C ILE A 66 12.00 -2.30 -14.28
N LEU A 67 12.44 -1.30 -13.53
CA LEU A 67 12.11 -1.18 -12.11
C LEU A 67 10.60 -0.98 -11.87
N LEU A 68 9.87 -0.28 -12.75
CA LEU A 68 8.41 -0.16 -12.68
C LEU A 68 7.73 -1.53 -12.74
N VAL A 69 8.14 -2.36 -13.70
CA VAL A 69 7.58 -3.71 -13.83
C VAL A 69 7.95 -4.57 -12.62
N LEU A 70 9.21 -4.50 -12.17
CA LEU A 70 9.67 -5.23 -10.99
C LEU A 70 8.85 -4.83 -9.74
N GLN A 71 8.64 -3.54 -9.51
CA GLN A 71 7.88 -3.02 -8.38
C GLN A 71 6.46 -3.59 -8.34
N PHE A 72 5.81 -3.73 -9.51
CA PHE A 72 4.47 -4.30 -9.58
C PHE A 72 4.43 -5.75 -9.07
N PHE A 73 5.44 -6.58 -9.37
CA PHE A 73 5.43 -8.00 -9.00
C PHE A 73 5.96 -8.28 -7.58
N LEU A 74 6.66 -7.34 -6.93
CA LEU A 74 7.22 -7.55 -5.58
C LEU A 74 6.15 -7.91 -4.55
N GLN A 75 5.00 -7.24 -4.57
CA GLN A 75 3.93 -7.53 -3.61
C GLN A 75 3.29 -8.90 -3.83
N PRO A 76 2.83 -9.29 -5.04
CA PRO A 76 2.33 -10.63 -5.30
C PRO A 76 3.33 -11.73 -4.96
N PHE A 77 4.60 -11.53 -5.26
CA PHE A 77 5.63 -12.50 -4.94
C PHE A 77 5.84 -12.65 -3.42
N GLY A 78 5.84 -11.54 -2.68
CA GLY A 78 5.88 -11.55 -1.22
C GLY A 78 4.68 -12.30 -0.62
N ASP A 79 3.47 -12.01 -1.10
CA ASP A 79 2.25 -12.70 -0.66
C ASP A 79 2.31 -14.20 -0.96
N TYR A 80 2.85 -14.61 -2.12
CA TYR A 80 3.09 -16.02 -2.45
C TYR A 80 3.97 -16.71 -1.41
N LEU A 81 5.10 -16.10 -1.03
CA LEU A 81 6.01 -16.64 -0.02
C LEU A 81 5.36 -16.72 1.35
N VAL A 82 4.57 -15.73 1.73
CA VAL A 82 3.83 -15.71 2.99
C VAL A 82 2.83 -16.88 3.06
N TYR A 83 1.96 -17.04 2.08
CA TYR A 83 0.98 -18.13 2.12
C TYR A 83 1.60 -19.51 1.96
N ARG A 84 2.76 -19.62 1.29
CA ARG A 84 3.56 -20.84 1.28
C ARG A 84 4.10 -21.19 2.66
N ASN A 85 4.48 -20.18 3.47
CA ASN A 85 4.90 -20.39 4.86
C ASN A 85 3.73 -20.75 5.78
N LEU A 86 2.57 -20.07 5.62
CA LEU A 86 1.42 -20.23 6.50
C LEU A 86 0.66 -21.54 6.24
N TRP A 87 0.43 -21.91 4.97
CA TRP A 87 -0.43 -23.02 4.57
C TRP A 87 0.35 -24.23 4.03
N GLY A 88 1.68 -24.11 3.93
CA GLY A 88 2.55 -25.17 3.40
C GLY A 88 2.55 -25.25 1.87
N ARG A 89 3.49 -26.04 1.32
CA ARG A 89 3.70 -26.12 -0.14
C ARG A 89 2.50 -26.65 -0.91
N THR A 90 1.81 -27.64 -0.36
CA THR A 90 0.65 -28.29 -1.00
C THR A 90 -0.56 -27.40 -1.11
N ASN A 91 -0.73 -26.46 -0.17
CA ASN A 91 -1.85 -25.52 -0.11
C ASN A 91 -1.44 -24.09 -0.55
N THR A 92 -0.27 -23.95 -1.17
CA THR A 92 0.17 -22.64 -1.67
C THR A 92 -0.72 -22.19 -2.83
N PRO A 93 -1.35 -21.01 -2.75
CA PRO A 93 -2.17 -20.48 -3.85
C PRO A 93 -1.33 -20.26 -5.10
N PRO A 94 -1.84 -20.58 -6.29
CA PRO A 94 -1.11 -20.28 -7.52
C PRO A 94 -1.00 -18.75 -7.72
N MET A 95 0.08 -18.33 -8.38
CA MET A 95 0.38 -16.90 -8.59
C MET A 95 -0.79 -16.16 -9.26
N LYS A 96 -1.53 -16.80 -10.18
CA LYS A 96 -2.71 -16.21 -10.82
C LYS A 96 -3.79 -15.74 -9.82
N VAL A 97 -3.97 -16.46 -8.71
CA VAL A 97 -4.96 -16.11 -7.67
C VAL A 97 -4.45 -14.93 -6.83
N ILE A 98 -3.16 -14.91 -6.51
CA ILE A 98 -2.53 -13.82 -5.77
C ILE A 98 -2.55 -12.53 -6.60
N LEU A 99 -2.30 -12.62 -7.90
CA LEU A 99 -2.45 -11.49 -8.82
C LEU A 99 -3.90 -10.99 -8.87
N ARG A 100 -4.90 -11.88 -8.92
CA ARG A 100 -6.32 -11.49 -8.84
C ARG A 100 -6.67 -10.80 -7.52
N LYS A 101 -6.14 -11.29 -6.40
CA LYS A 101 -6.26 -10.62 -5.10
C LYS A 101 -5.76 -9.17 -5.19
N ARG A 102 -4.57 -8.95 -5.76
CA ARG A 102 -4.01 -7.60 -5.97
C ARG A 102 -4.92 -6.75 -6.86
N LEU A 103 -5.37 -7.28 -8.01
CA LEU A 103 -6.24 -6.56 -8.93
C LEU A 103 -7.54 -6.10 -8.25
N MET A 104 -8.15 -6.96 -7.44
CA MET A 104 -9.35 -6.58 -6.70
C MET A 104 -9.09 -5.43 -5.73
N ASN A 105 -7.96 -5.44 -5.01
CA ASN A 105 -7.58 -4.33 -4.14
C ASN A 105 -7.27 -3.04 -4.92
N THR A 106 -6.75 -3.15 -6.16
CA THR A 106 -6.45 -1.98 -7.01
C THR A 106 -7.73 -1.37 -7.60
N PHE A 107 -8.63 -2.19 -8.15
CA PHE A 107 -9.80 -1.69 -8.89
C PHE A 107 -11.08 -1.56 -8.05
N MET A 108 -11.16 -2.20 -6.89
CA MET A 108 -12.35 -2.15 -6.04
C MET A 108 -12.08 -1.34 -4.75
N LEU A 109 -12.24 -1.95 -3.61
CA LEU A 109 -11.96 -1.35 -2.29
C LEU A 109 -10.78 -2.05 -1.65
N ASP A 110 -10.05 -1.33 -0.79
CA ASP A 110 -9.07 -1.97 0.10
C ASP A 110 -9.71 -3.18 0.79
N TYR A 111 -9.01 -4.30 0.85
CA TYR A 111 -9.45 -5.59 1.40
C TYR A 111 -10.50 -6.37 0.58
N SER A 112 -10.96 -5.89 -0.58
CA SER A 112 -11.83 -6.71 -1.44
C SER A 112 -11.10 -7.94 -2.00
N GLY A 113 -9.80 -7.81 -2.23
CA GLY A 113 -8.93 -8.91 -2.63
C GLY A 113 -8.79 -9.97 -1.54
N GLU A 114 -8.76 -9.60 -0.26
CA GLU A 114 -8.73 -10.53 0.87
C GLU A 114 -10.04 -11.32 0.98
N ALA A 115 -11.17 -10.66 0.77
CA ALA A 115 -12.47 -11.33 0.74
C ALA A 115 -12.55 -12.35 -0.42
N PHE A 116 -12.20 -11.93 -1.65
CA PHE A 116 -12.08 -12.83 -2.79
C PHE A 116 -11.17 -14.02 -2.48
N PHE A 117 -10.01 -13.75 -1.92
CA PHE A 117 -8.98 -14.75 -1.65
C PHE A 117 -9.46 -15.76 -0.60
N TYR A 118 -10.18 -15.31 0.44
CA TYR A 118 -10.80 -16.18 1.42
C TYR A 118 -11.82 -17.15 0.78
N PHE A 119 -12.76 -16.64 -0.02
CA PHE A 119 -13.77 -17.49 -0.67
C PHE A 119 -13.14 -18.45 -1.68
N TRP A 120 -12.14 -18.00 -2.43
CA TRP A 120 -11.40 -18.87 -3.32
C TRP A 120 -10.69 -20.01 -2.55
N ALA A 121 -10.00 -19.66 -1.45
CA ALA A 121 -9.28 -20.63 -0.63
C ALA A 121 -10.23 -21.65 0.03
N GLN A 122 -11.37 -21.17 0.54
CA GLN A 122 -12.41 -22.02 1.13
C GLN A 122 -12.97 -23.02 0.12
N ALA A 123 -13.15 -22.63 -1.13
CA ALA A 123 -13.67 -23.49 -2.20
C ALA A 123 -12.64 -24.49 -2.74
N ARG A 124 -11.34 -24.19 -2.66
CA ARG A 124 -10.30 -24.94 -3.37
C ARG A 124 -9.27 -25.62 -2.48
N LEU A 125 -9.05 -25.11 -1.27
CA LEU A 125 -8.08 -25.66 -0.32
C LEU A 125 -8.79 -26.51 0.73
N LYS A 126 -8.20 -27.66 1.06
CA LYS A 126 -8.72 -28.57 2.11
C LYS A 126 -8.24 -28.11 3.50
N LEU A 127 -8.47 -26.84 3.84
CA LEU A 127 -8.08 -26.24 5.11
C LEU A 127 -9.31 -25.87 5.93
N ALA A 128 -9.21 -25.98 7.25
CA ALA A 128 -10.29 -25.55 8.13
C ALA A 128 -10.57 -24.03 7.97
N PRO A 129 -11.85 -23.59 7.96
CA PRO A 129 -12.21 -22.17 7.81
C PRO A 129 -11.48 -21.25 8.79
N GLY A 130 -11.29 -21.67 10.05
CA GLY A 130 -10.52 -20.91 11.04
C GLY A 130 -9.06 -20.69 10.63
N MET A 131 -8.41 -21.70 10.05
CA MET A 131 -7.03 -21.59 9.57
C MET A 131 -6.91 -20.59 8.41
N LEU A 132 -7.90 -20.53 7.53
CA LEU A 132 -7.95 -19.57 6.41
C LEU A 132 -8.10 -18.14 6.93
N VAL A 133 -9.09 -17.91 7.82
CA VAL A 133 -9.33 -16.58 8.40
C VAL A 133 -8.11 -16.10 9.19
N HIS A 134 -7.56 -16.95 10.07
CA HIS A 134 -6.38 -16.60 10.85
C HIS A 134 -5.17 -16.35 9.96
N GLY A 135 -4.93 -17.18 8.94
CA GLY A 135 -3.82 -16.99 8.01
C GLY A 135 -3.87 -15.64 7.28
N ILE A 136 -5.04 -15.23 6.79
CA ILE A 136 -5.23 -13.95 6.10
C ILE A 136 -5.11 -12.78 7.10
N LYS A 137 -5.82 -12.84 8.22
CA LYS A 137 -5.79 -11.81 9.27
C LYS A 137 -4.38 -11.60 9.82
N ASP A 138 -3.72 -12.67 10.19
CA ASP A 138 -2.39 -12.62 10.83
C ASP A 138 -1.33 -12.14 9.83
N SER A 139 -1.43 -12.54 8.54
CA SER A 139 -0.59 -11.98 7.48
C SER A 139 -0.74 -10.46 7.36
N ASN A 140 -1.98 -9.96 7.35
CA ASN A 140 -2.24 -8.52 7.25
C ASN A 140 -1.72 -7.75 8.49
N LEU A 141 -1.90 -8.34 9.69
CA LEU A 141 -1.39 -7.77 10.94
C LEU A 141 0.14 -7.65 10.92
N LEU A 142 0.84 -8.73 10.54
CA LEU A 142 2.30 -8.78 10.44
C LEU A 142 2.82 -7.86 9.31
N SER A 143 2.10 -7.75 8.20
CA SER A 143 2.40 -6.79 7.14
C SER A 143 2.31 -5.34 7.64
N GLY A 144 1.28 -5.03 8.44
CA GLY A 144 1.13 -3.73 9.10
C GLY A 144 2.31 -3.42 10.01
N GLY A 145 2.67 -4.36 10.88
CA GLY A 145 3.83 -4.23 11.78
C GLY A 145 5.16 -4.06 11.04
N ALA A 146 5.41 -4.86 10.00
CA ALA A 146 6.61 -4.73 9.17
C ALA A 146 6.68 -3.36 8.47
N GLY A 147 5.53 -2.86 8.01
CA GLY A 147 5.46 -1.53 7.42
C GLY A 147 5.72 -0.40 8.41
N LEU A 148 5.23 -0.51 9.66
CA LEU A 148 5.53 0.44 10.73
C LEU A 148 7.02 0.42 11.09
N ALA A 149 7.63 -0.77 11.21
CA ALA A 149 9.06 -0.90 11.43
C ALA A 149 9.87 -0.20 10.30
N MET A 150 9.41 -0.32 9.04
CA MET A 150 10.06 0.32 7.92
C MET A 150 9.95 1.86 7.95
N VAL A 151 8.86 2.42 8.51
CA VAL A 151 8.77 3.88 8.74
C VAL A 151 9.90 4.36 9.64
N TYR A 152 10.22 3.61 10.72
CA TYR A 152 11.34 3.98 11.60
C TYR A 152 12.70 3.84 10.91
N VAL A 153 12.91 2.78 10.13
CA VAL A 153 14.13 2.63 9.33
C VAL A 153 14.32 3.84 8.42
N MET A 154 13.26 4.27 7.74
CA MET A 154 13.29 5.43 6.85
C MET A 154 13.52 6.74 7.61
N LEU A 155 12.86 6.91 8.77
CA LEU A 155 13.05 8.07 9.63
C LEU A 155 14.50 8.18 10.11
N LEU A 156 15.09 7.07 10.58
CA LEU A 156 16.48 7.00 11.01
C LEU A 156 17.46 7.29 9.85
N ALA A 157 17.17 6.75 8.66
CA ALA A 157 17.98 7.03 7.47
C ALA A 157 17.97 8.52 7.11
N LEU A 158 16.78 9.15 7.11
CA LEU A 158 16.66 10.59 6.83
C LEU A 158 17.32 11.45 7.90
N LEU A 159 17.23 11.08 9.18
CA LEU A 159 17.93 11.76 10.27
C LEU A 159 19.45 11.66 10.10
N ALA A 160 19.97 10.47 9.83
CA ALA A 160 21.41 10.23 9.65
C ALA A 160 22.01 11.00 8.44
N LEU A 161 21.19 11.19 7.39
CA LEU A 161 21.58 11.89 6.16
C LEU A 161 21.26 13.39 6.18
N GLY A 162 20.76 13.95 7.29
CA GLY A 162 20.35 15.35 7.38
C GLY A 162 19.14 15.72 6.51
N GLY A 163 18.37 14.72 6.06
CA GLY A 163 17.19 14.92 5.20
C GLY A 163 15.93 15.36 5.94
N LEU A 164 15.97 15.40 7.27
CA LEU A 164 14.87 15.90 8.10
C LEU A 164 15.20 17.29 8.62
N HIS A 165 14.51 18.28 8.11
CA HIS A 165 14.55 19.63 8.63
C HIS A 165 13.35 19.85 9.55
N ILE A 166 13.58 19.93 10.84
CA ILE A 166 12.55 20.30 11.82
C ILE A 166 12.46 21.83 11.82
N PRO A 167 11.31 22.40 11.38
CA PRO A 167 11.14 23.84 11.39
C PRO A 167 11.37 24.43 12.79
N PRO A 168 12.07 25.58 12.91
CA PRO A 168 12.44 26.16 14.22
C PRO A 168 11.27 26.43 15.17
N GLY A 169 10.07 26.73 14.66
CA GLY A 169 8.87 26.95 15.45
C GLY A 169 8.25 25.67 16.04
N LEU A 170 8.71 24.50 15.64
CA LEU A 170 8.20 23.22 16.10
C LEU A 170 8.87 22.72 17.39
N ASN A 171 9.97 23.32 17.82
CA ASN A 171 10.65 22.97 19.07
C ASN A 171 9.77 23.25 20.33
N THR A 172 8.78 24.11 20.24
CA THR A 172 7.83 24.38 21.35
C THR A 172 6.86 23.22 21.59
N HIS A 173 6.71 22.29 20.65
CA HIS A 173 5.79 21.15 20.71
C HIS A 173 6.50 19.80 20.60
N GLY A 174 7.75 19.71 21.07
CA GLY A 174 8.57 18.48 21.03
C GLY A 174 7.86 17.24 21.60
N TRP A 175 7.00 17.43 22.61
CA TRP A 175 6.17 16.37 23.19
C TRP A 175 5.17 15.79 22.19
N LEU A 176 4.61 16.62 21.27
CA LEU A 176 3.67 16.16 20.24
C LEU A 176 4.37 15.25 19.22
N TYR A 177 5.62 15.56 18.83
CA TYR A 177 6.40 14.71 17.95
C TYR A 177 6.81 13.41 18.63
N ALA A 178 7.19 13.48 19.91
CA ALA A 178 7.46 12.29 20.70
C ALA A 178 6.21 11.41 20.81
N LEU A 179 5.03 12.01 21.02
CA LEU A 179 3.75 11.30 21.05
C LEU A 179 3.44 10.65 19.70
N VAL A 180 3.45 11.42 18.61
CA VAL A 180 3.16 10.91 17.26
C VAL A 180 4.19 9.86 16.86
N GLY A 181 5.47 10.08 17.14
CA GLY A 181 6.55 9.13 16.88
C GLY A 181 6.45 7.85 17.74
N SER A 182 5.87 7.92 18.94
CA SER A 182 5.69 6.74 19.78
C SER A 182 4.52 5.82 19.37
N VAL A 183 3.52 6.34 18.63
CA VAL A 183 2.33 5.57 18.22
C VAL A 183 2.70 4.27 17.50
N PRO A 184 3.56 4.25 16.48
CA PRO A 184 3.95 3.00 15.84
C PRO A 184 4.70 2.05 16.78
N LEU A 185 5.53 2.58 17.71
CA LEU A 185 6.22 1.75 18.73
C LEU A 185 5.24 1.09 19.68
N ILE A 186 4.24 1.85 20.15
CA ILE A 186 3.17 1.33 21.00
C ILE A 186 2.39 0.24 20.26
N LEU A 187 2.03 0.47 19.00
CA LEU A 187 1.37 -0.53 18.17
C LEU A 187 2.24 -1.79 17.98
N CYS A 188 3.52 -1.64 17.69
CA CYS A 188 4.45 -2.76 17.63
C CYS A 188 4.55 -3.50 18.98
N ALA A 189 4.63 -2.79 20.10
CA ALA A 189 4.64 -3.37 21.42
C ALA A 189 3.35 -4.15 21.73
N ILE A 190 2.19 -3.59 21.41
CA ILE A 190 0.88 -4.27 21.54
C ILE A 190 0.86 -5.55 20.69
N LEU A 191 1.37 -5.52 19.46
CA LEU A 191 1.45 -6.69 18.59
C LEU A 191 2.38 -7.77 19.14
N VAL A 192 3.54 -7.38 19.66
CA VAL A 192 4.54 -8.30 20.24
C VAL A 192 4.06 -8.86 21.57
N LEU A 193 3.57 -8.03 22.48
CA LEU A 193 3.13 -8.47 23.81
C LEU A 193 1.79 -9.20 23.78
N GLY A 194 0.89 -8.77 22.85
CA GLY A 194 -0.43 -9.35 22.66
C GLY A 194 -0.47 -10.57 21.72
N HIS A 195 0.67 -11.00 21.15
CA HIS A 195 0.71 -12.00 20.09
C HIS A 195 -0.09 -13.28 20.41
N ARG A 196 0.02 -13.80 21.66
CA ARG A 196 -0.69 -15.02 22.10
C ARG A 196 -2.21 -14.91 22.05
N LYS A 197 -2.77 -13.68 22.18
CA LYS A 197 -4.21 -13.40 22.11
C LYS A 197 -4.64 -13.00 20.69
N LEU A 198 -3.73 -12.44 19.90
CA LEU A 198 -4.00 -11.87 18.59
C LEU A 198 -3.79 -12.85 17.44
N THR A 199 -2.87 -13.83 17.58
CA THR A 199 -2.54 -14.78 16.52
C THR A 199 -2.48 -16.22 17.03
N GLN A 200 -2.84 -17.15 16.15
CA GLN A 200 -2.69 -18.60 16.39
C GLN A 200 -1.41 -19.16 15.73
N LEU A 201 -0.58 -18.30 15.14
CA LEU A 201 0.66 -18.71 14.48
C LEU A 201 1.72 -19.11 15.51
N SER A 202 2.53 -20.11 15.15
CA SER A 202 3.72 -20.44 15.92
C SER A 202 4.76 -19.31 15.88
N PRO A 203 5.64 -19.17 16.90
CA PRO A 203 6.68 -18.13 16.90
C PRO A 203 7.54 -18.13 15.62
N ARG A 204 7.83 -19.33 15.09
CA ARG A 204 8.58 -19.48 13.83
C ARG A 204 7.81 -18.92 12.63
N GLN A 205 6.51 -19.23 12.53
CA GLN A 205 5.65 -18.68 11.47
C GLN A 205 5.53 -17.16 11.56
N ILE A 206 5.40 -16.60 12.77
CA ILE A 206 5.39 -15.16 13.00
C ILE A 206 6.70 -14.54 12.50
N ALA A 207 7.85 -15.05 12.95
CA ALA A 207 9.16 -14.50 12.58
C ALA A 207 9.41 -14.57 11.07
N VAL A 208 9.13 -15.72 10.43
CA VAL A 208 9.31 -15.89 8.99
C VAL A 208 8.35 -14.99 8.19
N THR A 209 7.07 -14.95 8.56
CA THR A 209 6.06 -14.09 7.87
C THR A 209 6.41 -12.61 8.03
N PHE A 210 6.75 -12.16 9.24
CA PHE A 210 7.21 -10.80 9.47
C PHE A 210 8.47 -10.49 8.65
N GLY A 211 9.46 -11.39 8.65
CA GLY A 211 10.70 -11.25 7.88
C GLY A 211 10.44 -11.12 6.37
N ILE A 212 9.51 -11.93 5.80
CA ILE A 212 9.11 -11.82 4.40
C ILE A 212 8.48 -10.45 4.11
N HIS A 213 7.54 -9.99 4.96
CA HIS A 213 6.91 -8.68 4.79
C HIS A 213 7.90 -7.52 4.93
N PHE A 214 8.83 -7.62 5.89
CA PHE A 214 9.87 -6.63 6.10
C PHE A 214 10.83 -6.55 4.90
N ALA A 215 11.34 -7.70 4.44
CA ALA A 215 12.23 -7.78 3.28
C ALA A 215 11.53 -7.27 2.00
N ARG A 216 10.26 -7.66 1.79
CA ARG A 216 9.45 -7.12 0.69
C ARG A 216 9.33 -5.60 0.78
N SER A 217 9.02 -5.05 1.96
CA SER A 217 8.90 -3.59 2.13
C SER A 217 10.23 -2.89 1.86
N ALA A 218 11.35 -3.44 2.33
CA ALA A 218 12.68 -2.92 2.05
C ALA A 218 12.98 -2.91 0.54
N LEU A 219 12.67 -4.03 -0.16
CA LEU A 219 12.86 -4.12 -1.61
C LEU A 219 11.98 -3.13 -2.37
N VAL A 220 10.72 -2.95 -1.97
CA VAL A 220 9.82 -1.95 -2.58
C VAL A 220 10.41 -0.55 -2.43
N LEU A 221 10.90 -0.17 -1.25
CA LEU A 221 11.51 1.14 -1.02
C LEU A 221 12.83 1.31 -1.79
N ALA A 222 13.66 0.25 -1.86
CA ALA A 222 14.90 0.28 -2.64
C ALA A 222 14.63 0.44 -4.14
N VAL A 223 13.64 -0.27 -4.69
CA VAL A 223 13.21 -0.12 -6.08
C VAL A 223 12.65 1.27 -6.32
N GLU A 224 11.86 1.80 -5.41
CA GLU A 224 11.31 3.15 -5.53
C GLU A 224 12.38 4.23 -5.47
N PHE A 225 13.36 4.08 -4.58
CA PHE A 225 14.54 4.94 -4.57
C PHE A 225 15.28 4.89 -5.92
N GLY A 226 15.48 3.68 -6.47
CA GLY A 226 16.09 3.50 -7.78
C GLY A 226 15.27 4.15 -8.91
N LEU A 227 13.94 4.13 -8.84
CA LEU A 227 13.07 4.84 -9.80
C LEU A 227 13.31 6.34 -9.76
N TRP A 228 13.39 6.95 -8.58
CA TRP A 228 13.68 8.37 -8.43
C TRP A 228 15.08 8.73 -8.94
N GLU A 229 16.11 7.96 -8.57
CA GLU A 229 17.49 8.16 -9.05
C GLU A 229 17.59 8.03 -10.58
N LEU A 230 17.03 6.96 -11.17
CA LEU A 230 17.09 6.73 -12.61
C LEU A 230 16.22 7.70 -13.42
N SER A 231 15.26 8.34 -12.77
CA SER A 231 14.44 9.36 -13.43
C SER A 231 15.20 10.67 -13.68
N GLY A 232 16.19 10.97 -12.86
CA GLY A 232 16.89 12.27 -12.86
C GLY A 232 15.99 13.46 -12.48
N ALA A 233 14.80 13.22 -11.93
CA ALA A 233 13.85 14.27 -11.61
C ALA A 233 14.18 15.03 -10.31
N LEU A 234 15.01 14.46 -9.46
CA LEU A 234 15.39 15.01 -8.16
C LEU A 234 16.89 15.28 -8.09
N PRO A 235 17.33 16.36 -7.40
CA PRO A 235 18.71 16.82 -7.44
C PRO A 235 19.67 16.01 -6.57
N SER A 236 19.18 15.15 -5.68
CA SER A 236 20.03 14.41 -4.73
C SER A 236 19.38 13.14 -4.22
N ALA A 237 20.20 12.20 -3.75
CA ALA A 237 19.75 10.98 -3.09
C ALA A 237 18.88 11.27 -1.84
N VAL A 238 19.16 12.35 -1.12
CA VAL A 238 18.34 12.78 0.03
C VAL A 238 16.95 13.19 -0.41
N ALA A 239 16.84 13.95 -1.51
CA ALA A 239 15.54 14.31 -2.08
C ALA A 239 14.78 13.05 -2.55
N CYS A 240 15.45 12.08 -3.17
CA CYS A 240 14.85 10.80 -3.53
C CYS A 240 14.32 10.06 -2.31
N LEU A 241 15.08 9.98 -1.23
CA LEU A 241 14.62 9.36 0.03
C LEU A 241 13.45 10.10 0.67
N GLN A 242 13.39 11.43 0.58
CA GLN A 242 12.25 12.21 1.06
C GLN A 242 10.96 11.88 0.30
N PHE A 243 11.02 11.72 -1.03
CA PHE A 243 9.87 11.32 -1.84
C PHE A 243 9.46 9.86 -1.57
N VAL A 244 10.42 8.95 -1.38
CA VAL A 244 10.15 7.57 -0.95
C VAL A 244 9.48 7.55 0.43
N ALA A 245 9.94 8.37 1.37
CA ALA A 245 9.33 8.52 2.69
C ALA A 245 7.91 9.10 2.59
N LEU A 246 7.69 10.10 1.76
CA LEU A 246 6.36 10.67 1.51
C LEU A 246 5.39 9.59 1.02
N ARG A 247 5.79 8.77 0.04
CA ARG A 247 4.99 7.65 -0.45
C ARG A 247 4.73 6.62 0.63
N LEU A 248 5.76 6.27 1.41
CA LEU A 248 5.61 5.34 2.53
C LEU A 248 4.54 5.83 3.52
N VAL A 249 4.53 7.11 3.88
CA VAL A 249 3.52 7.71 4.77
C VAL A 249 2.13 7.66 4.12
N VAL A 250 2.00 8.11 2.87
CA VAL A 250 0.72 8.12 2.15
C VAL A 250 0.13 6.72 2.04
N THR A 251 0.95 5.71 1.75
CA THR A 251 0.47 4.32 1.64
C THR A 251 0.00 3.73 2.98
N ARG A 252 0.39 4.33 4.12
CA ARG A 252 -0.03 3.89 5.47
C ARG A 252 -1.28 4.60 5.98
N LEU A 253 -1.80 5.59 5.27
CA LEU A 253 -3.05 6.24 5.67
C LEU A 253 -4.20 5.23 5.61
N PRO A 254 -4.92 5.00 6.72
CA PRO A 254 -6.04 4.07 6.74
C PRO A 254 -7.25 4.65 6.00
N LEU A 255 -8.08 3.79 5.40
CA LEU A 255 -9.36 4.14 4.80
C LEU A 255 -9.31 5.19 3.68
N VAL A 256 -8.14 5.49 3.15
CA VAL A 256 -7.97 6.49 2.08
C VAL A 256 -8.01 5.77 0.73
N PRO A 257 -9.00 6.08 -0.12
CA PRO A 257 -9.07 5.52 -1.46
C PRO A 257 -8.02 6.19 -2.38
N ASN A 258 -7.54 5.43 -3.36
CA ASN A 258 -6.62 5.94 -4.41
C ASN A 258 -5.36 6.65 -3.86
N LYS A 259 -4.61 5.95 -3.03
CA LYS A 259 -3.38 6.45 -2.41
C LYS A 259 -2.37 6.99 -3.42
N ASP A 260 -2.33 6.44 -4.64
CA ASP A 260 -1.45 6.91 -5.71
C ASP A 260 -1.83 8.32 -6.20
N LEU A 261 -3.13 8.65 -6.27
CA LEU A 261 -3.57 10.01 -6.58
C LEU A 261 -3.21 11.01 -5.46
N ILE A 262 -3.31 10.58 -4.21
CA ILE A 262 -2.89 11.41 -3.08
C ILE A 262 -1.39 11.62 -3.12
N PHE A 263 -0.61 10.59 -3.39
CA PHE A 263 0.83 10.69 -3.53
C PHE A 263 1.22 11.60 -4.69
N LEU A 264 0.53 11.50 -5.84
CA LEU A 264 0.73 12.40 -6.98
C LEU A 264 0.48 13.87 -6.58
N GLY A 265 -0.65 14.16 -5.93
CA GLY A 265 -0.97 15.52 -5.48
C GLY A 265 0.00 16.05 -4.41
N ALA A 266 0.31 15.23 -3.41
CA ALA A 266 1.24 15.57 -2.34
C ALA A 266 2.67 15.75 -2.85
N GLY A 267 3.13 14.91 -3.79
CA GLY A 267 4.44 15.01 -4.39
C GLY A 267 4.62 16.26 -5.24
N ILE A 268 3.60 16.64 -6.04
CA ILE A 268 3.60 17.92 -6.79
C ILE A 268 3.66 19.12 -5.81
N ALA A 269 2.88 19.07 -4.72
CA ALA A 269 2.90 20.12 -3.70
C ALA A 269 4.27 20.18 -2.99
N ALA A 270 4.83 19.04 -2.61
CA ALA A 270 6.15 18.96 -1.97
C ALA A 270 7.26 19.50 -2.87
N ALA A 271 7.25 19.19 -4.18
CA ALA A 271 8.20 19.74 -5.15
C ALA A 271 8.12 21.27 -5.19
N GLY A 272 6.91 21.84 -5.25
CA GLY A 272 6.72 23.29 -5.23
C GLY A 272 7.20 23.95 -3.94
N MET A 273 6.91 23.36 -2.78
CA MET A 273 7.38 23.88 -1.48
C MET A 273 8.90 23.79 -1.32
N ALA A 274 9.52 22.76 -1.89
CA ALA A 274 10.98 22.58 -1.87
C ALA A 274 11.72 23.35 -3.00
N SER A 275 11.01 24.19 -3.76
CA SER A 275 11.56 24.93 -4.92
C SER A 275 12.22 24.01 -5.96
N LEU A 276 11.72 22.79 -6.11
CA LEU A 276 12.19 21.83 -7.12
C LEU A 276 11.49 22.07 -8.46
N SER A 277 12.11 21.60 -9.54
CA SER A 277 11.46 21.58 -10.86
C SER A 277 10.23 20.70 -10.86
N VAL A 278 9.03 21.30 -10.88
CA VAL A 278 7.76 20.60 -10.71
C VAL A 278 7.47 19.66 -11.89
N THR A 279 7.78 20.05 -13.13
CA THR A 279 7.46 19.27 -14.34
C THR A 279 8.10 17.86 -14.34
N PRO A 280 9.43 17.68 -14.12
CA PRO A 280 10.02 16.34 -14.05
C PRO A 280 9.42 15.48 -12.93
N VAL A 281 9.22 16.07 -11.75
CA VAL A 281 8.63 15.37 -10.61
C VAL A 281 7.20 14.93 -10.93
N ALA A 282 6.36 15.83 -11.46
CA ALA A 282 5.00 15.51 -11.87
C ALA A 282 4.96 14.41 -12.93
N THR A 283 5.89 14.45 -13.89
CA THR A 283 6.02 13.42 -14.93
C THR A 283 6.28 12.05 -14.35
N VAL A 284 7.25 11.93 -13.44
CA VAL A 284 7.55 10.64 -12.76
C VAL A 284 6.34 10.14 -12.00
N LEU A 285 5.67 11.00 -11.22
CA LEU A 285 4.49 10.65 -10.43
C LEU A 285 3.32 10.18 -11.32
N VAL A 286 3.09 10.84 -12.46
CA VAL A 286 2.08 10.41 -13.44
C VAL A 286 2.41 9.05 -14.02
N ILE A 287 3.68 8.82 -14.39
CA ILE A 287 4.13 7.53 -14.93
C ILE A 287 3.97 6.42 -13.88
N LEU A 288 4.33 6.67 -12.61
CA LEU A 288 4.17 5.71 -11.51
C LEU A 288 2.70 5.32 -11.34
N ALA A 289 1.79 6.29 -11.29
CA ALA A 289 0.35 6.04 -11.15
C ALA A 289 -0.24 5.32 -12.38
N ALA A 290 0.14 5.74 -13.59
CA ALA A 290 -0.33 5.13 -14.83
C ALA A 290 0.21 3.70 -15.01
N ALA A 291 1.48 3.46 -14.68
CA ALA A 291 2.12 2.14 -14.84
C ALA A 291 1.43 1.07 -13.98
N ASP A 292 1.07 1.38 -12.73
CA ASP A 292 0.35 0.40 -11.88
C ASP A 292 -1.00 0.03 -12.49
N LEU A 293 -1.75 0.99 -13.01
CA LEU A 293 -3.04 0.75 -13.68
C LEU A 293 -2.88 -0.02 -14.98
N ILE A 294 -1.89 0.33 -15.82
CA ILE A 294 -1.63 -0.35 -17.10
C ILE A 294 -1.20 -1.79 -16.87
N LEU A 295 -0.28 -2.03 -15.95
CA LEU A 295 0.18 -3.38 -15.59
C LEU A 295 -0.95 -4.20 -14.98
N ALA A 296 -1.76 -3.60 -14.10
CA ALA A 296 -2.94 -4.25 -13.52
C ALA A 296 -3.96 -4.63 -14.60
N ALA A 297 -4.26 -3.73 -15.53
CA ALA A 297 -5.17 -4.00 -16.65
C ALA A 297 -4.61 -5.08 -17.59
N GLY A 298 -3.30 -5.05 -17.89
CA GLY A 298 -2.62 -6.07 -18.69
C GLY A 298 -2.70 -7.46 -18.05
N VAL A 299 -2.41 -7.56 -16.75
CA VAL A 299 -2.52 -8.83 -16.00
C VAL A 299 -3.97 -9.32 -15.93
N ALA A 300 -4.94 -8.42 -15.75
CA ALA A 300 -6.37 -8.77 -15.73
C ALA A 300 -6.82 -9.34 -17.07
N SER A 301 -6.44 -8.69 -18.18
CA SER A 301 -6.76 -9.12 -19.54
C SER A 301 -6.12 -10.49 -19.87
N PHE A 302 -4.86 -10.67 -19.48
CA PHE A 302 -4.17 -11.94 -19.68
C PHE A 302 -4.79 -13.09 -18.87
N ALA A 303 -5.13 -12.83 -17.60
CA ALA A 303 -5.81 -13.81 -16.76
C ALA A 303 -7.18 -14.23 -17.33
N TRP A 304 -7.94 -13.27 -17.87
CA TRP A 304 -9.23 -13.54 -18.51
C TRP A 304 -9.10 -14.38 -19.80
N LEU A 305 -8.08 -14.13 -20.59
CA LEU A 305 -7.79 -14.93 -21.80
C LEU A 305 -7.42 -16.38 -21.48
N LEU A 306 -6.68 -16.60 -20.38
CA LEU A 306 -6.32 -17.94 -19.93
C LEU A 306 -7.53 -18.73 -19.40
N ASP A 307 -8.44 -18.08 -18.66
CA ASP A 307 -9.63 -18.75 -18.13
C ASP A 307 -10.62 -19.17 -19.22
N ARG A 308 -10.61 -18.55 -20.40
CA ARG A 308 -11.43 -18.98 -21.53
C ARG A 308 -10.95 -20.28 -22.18
N LYS A 309 -9.69 -20.67 -21.94
CA LYS A 309 -9.09 -21.88 -22.52
C LYS A 309 -9.26 -23.10 -21.61
N ASP A 310 -9.61 -22.90 -20.35
CA ASP A 310 -9.92 -23.95 -19.37
C ASP A 310 -11.41 -23.81 -18.99
N PRO A 311 -12.37 -24.44 -19.75
CA PRO A 311 -13.79 -24.40 -19.45
C PRO A 311 -14.15 -25.16 -18.15
#